data_c5c2a85e06bfb2177caa1bc033745657
#
_entry.id   c5c2a85e06bfb2177caa1bc033745657
#
_cell.length_a   1.000
_cell.length_b   1.000
_cell.length_c   1.000
_cell.angle_alpha   90.00
_cell.angle_beta   90.00
_cell.angle_gamma   90.00
#
_symmetry.space_group_name_H-M   'P 1'
#
loop_
_entity.id
_entity.type
_entity.pdbx_description
1 polymer ?
#
loop_
_entity_poly.entity_id
_entity_poly.type
_entity_poly.pdbx_seq_one_letter_code
_entity_poly.pdbx_strand_id
1 'polypeptide(L)'
;MFGVLIVQTQKGEVGYLAAFSGILAGKNLHAFFVPPIYDLLQPDGFFKLEEEQISAINRHIQALEQHSTYLSLQETVKRLETEMTEALSDLKQQMKIAKEKREAVRKSGSLTSDETKALIRESQFQKAEYKRQERAWKEQLELAKKSLNDYETEILQLKTERKERSSTLQHQLFEQFVLLNANSERRNLCDIFINTPSQTPPAGAGECAAPKLLQYAYLHQLSPIAMAEFWWGASPKGEIRHHGHFYPACKGKCGPILAHMLQGLTVEKSPLATQQQQMVEQLKIVYEDEYLLLVNKPAGMLTVPGKENDIPSVYSLLRHQYPEAEEPMIVHRLDMDTSGLLLIAQKRWIHKTLQKQFVNHTVRKRYVALLCGVPKQLTGEISLPLCPNVWDRPRQMVSFQHGKPAVTEFQVLSIQDEYTRIAFYPQTGRTHQLRLHAAHPDGLGCPIRGDILYGRREERLYLHAEWLSFIHPATGNRLEFTQEADF
;
A
#
# COMPACT_ATOMS: atom_id res chain seq x y z
N MET A 1 19.57 4.51 -10.15
CA MET A 1 19.17 4.14 -11.51
C MET A 1 20.09 4.85 -12.48
N PHE A 2 20.63 4.12 -13.46
CA PHE A 2 21.39 4.66 -14.57
C PHE A 2 20.60 4.47 -15.85
N GLY A 3 20.83 5.33 -16.83
CA GLY A 3 20.22 5.24 -18.14
C GLY A 3 21.25 5.49 -19.25
N VAL A 4 21.05 4.82 -20.38
CA VAL A 4 21.83 5.02 -21.61
C VAL A 4 20.85 5.23 -22.76
N LEU A 5 21.12 6.24 -23.57
CA LEU A 5 20.36 6.57 -24.78
C LEU A 5 21.30 6.50 -25.98
N ILE A 6 20.99 5.65 -26.93
CA ILE A 6 21.65 5.64 -28.25
C ILE A 6 21.05 6.75 -29.08
N VAL A 7 21.90 7.58 -29.68
CA VAL A 7 21.51 8.75 -30.47
C VAL A 7 22.23 8.76 -31.80
N GLN A 8 21.64 9.46 -32.77
CA GLN A 8 22.24 9.74 -34.05
C GLN A 8 22.38 11.23 -34.27
N THR A 9 23.52 11.68 -34.73
CA THR A 9 23.75 13.06 -35.13
C THR A 9 23.07 13.36 -36.47
N GLN A 10 22.92 14.64 -36.81
CA GLN A 10 22.43 15.08 -38.15
C GLN A 10 23.30 14.57 -39.31
N LYS A 11 24.56 14.23 -39.05
CA LYS A 11 25.49 13.65 -40.06
C LYS A 11 25.38 12.15 -40.19
N GLY A 12 24.48 11.49 -39.42
CA GLY A 12 24.31 10.05 -39.45
C GLY A 12 25.24 9.26 -38.50
N GLU A 13 26.09 9.93 -37.74
CA GLU A 13 26.99 9.27 -36.79
C GLU A 13 26.20 8.79 -35.56
N VAL A 14 26.45 7.55 -35.14
CA VAL A 14 25.80 6.95 -33.98
C VAL A 14 26.71 7.08 -32.77
N GLY A 15 26.13 7.50 -31.65
CA GLY A 15 26.80 7.65 -30.37
C GLY A 15 25.88 7.28 -29.23
N TYR A 16 26.30 7.50 -27.97
CA TYR A 16 25.47 7.27 -26.80
C TYR A 16 25.58 8.42 -25.81
N LEU A 17 24.54 8.61 -25.04
CA LEU A 17 24.46 9.48 -23.88
C LEU A 17 24.23 8.62 -22.62
N ALA A 18 24.80 9.04 -21.49
CA ALA A 18 24.59 8.38 -20.20
C ALA A 18 24.03 9.37 -19.16
N ALA A 19 23.14 8.89 -18.29
CA ALA A 19 22.59 9.66 -17.18
C ALA A 19 22.43 8.80 -15.93
N PHE A 20 22.28 9.47 -14.79
CA PHE A 20 21.86 8.85 -13.52
C PHE A 20 20.70 9.63 -12.91
N SER A 21 19.88 8.94 -12.12
CA SER A 21 18.74 9.56 -11.43
C SER A 21 19.18 10.21 -10.12
N GLY A 22 18.71 11.44 -9.88
CA GLY A 22 18.96 12.19 -8.66
C GLY A 22 20.44 12.61 -8.51
N ILE A 23 21.00 12.34 -7.34
CA ILE A 23 22.37 12.71 -6.93
C ILE A 23 23.25 11.46 -6.84
N LEU A 24 24.46 11.52 -7.40
CA LEU A 24 25.45 10.45 -7.34
C LEU A 24 26.67 10.94 -6.56
N ALA A 25 27.06 10.23 -5.50
CA ALA A 25 28.19 10.59 -4.64
C ALA A 25 28.19 12.06 -4.17
N GLY A 26 26.99 12.58 -3.82
CA GLY A 26 26.82 13.96 -3.35
C GLY A 26 26.82 15.04 -4.41
N LYS A 27 26.90 14.69 -5.72
CA LYS A 27 26.93 15.62 -6.85
C LYS A 27 25.88 15.24 -7.91
N ASN A 28 25.38 16.22 -8.63
CA ASN A 28 24.47 16.06 -9.75
C ASN A 28 25.16 16.25 -11.12
N LEU A 29 26.43 16.65 -11.14
CA LEU A 29 27.29 16.80 -12.31
C LEU A 29 28.47 15.85 -12.22
N HIS A 30 28.66 15.00 -13.22
CA HIS A 30 29.79 14.10 -13.35
C HIS A 30 30.27 14.07 -14.81
N ALA A 31 31.59 13.88 -15.01
CA ALA A 31 32.15 13.67 -16.35
C ALA A 31 31.46 12.46 -17.02
N PHE A 32 31.25 12.53 -18.33
CA PHE A 32 30.62 11.52 -19.19
C PHE A 32 29.11 11.28 -18.95
N PHE A 33 28.47 12.04 -18.06
CA PHE A 33 27.02 12.01 -17.87
C PHE A 33 26.40 13.33 -18.34
N VAL A 34 25.19 13.25 -18.88
CA VAL A 34 24.43 14.46 -19.24
C VAL A 34 24.10 15.26 -17.97
N PRO A 35 24.08 16.59 -18.04
CA PRO A 35 23.74 17.44 -16.88
C PRO A 35 22.28 17.23 -16.44
N PRO A 36 21.91 17.64 -15.22
CA PRO A 36 20.52 17.71 -14.78
C PRO A 36 19.75 18.73 -15.64
N ILE A 37 18.43 18.56 -15.73
CA ILE A 37 17.54 19.51 -16.42
C ILE A 37 17.55 20.86 -15.71
N TYR A 38 17.56 20.82 -14.38
CA TYR A 38 17.76 21.97 -13.51
C TYR A 38 18.77 21.61 -12.40
N ASP A 39 19.72 22.52 -12.15
CA ASP A 39 20.75 22.29 -11.11
C ASP A 39 20.26 22.72 -9.73
N LEU A 40 19.76 21.73 -8.96
CA LEU A 40 19.31 21.92 -7.58
C LEU A 40 20.44 22.22 -6.59
N LEU A 41 21.70 21.94 -6.96
CA LEU A 41 22.85 22.11 -6.07
C LEU A 41 23.58 23.42 -6.30
N GLN A 42 23.09 24.28 -7.21
CA GLN A 42 23.68 25.59 -7.45
C GLN A 42 23.62 26.44 -6.17
N PRO A 43 24.78 26.88 -5.63
CA PRO A 43 24.84 27.52 -4.31
C PRO A 43 24.00 28.82 -4.23
N ASP A 44 24.01 29.63 -5.29
CA ASP A 44 23.30 30.92 -5.37
C ASP A 44 21.88 30.76 -5.98
N GLY A 45 21.44 29.52 -6.25
CA GLY A 45 20.13 29.23 -6.81
C GLY A 45 19.01 29.47 -5.79
N PHE A 46 17.86 29.98 -6.30
CA PHE A 46 16.69 30.27 -5.43
C PHE A 46 16.30 29.06 -4.55
N PHE A 47 16.46 27.83 -5.09
CA PHE A 47 16.12 26.60 -4.38
C PHE A 47 16.98 26.43 -3.12
N LYS A 48 18.31 26.59 -3.24
CA LYS A 48 19.24 26.46 -2.13
C LYS A 48 19.05 27.54 -1.08
N LEU A 49 18.83 28.77 -1.51
CA LEU A 49 18.57 29.90 -0.59
C LEU A 49 17.28 29.68 0.23
N GLU A 50 16.21 29.26 -0.41
CA GLU A 50 14.94 29.00 0.26
C GLU A 50 14.97 27.71 1.10
N GLU A 51 15.68 26.66 0.66
CA GLU A 51 15.93 25.44 1.45
C GLU A 51 16.64 25.76 2.78
N GLU A 52 17.57 26.71 2.77
CA GLU A 52 18.28 27.14 3.96
C GLU A 52 17.36 27.89 4.94
N GLN A 53 16.45 28.74 4.43
CA GLN A 53 15.42 29.42 5.24
C GLN A 53 14.47 28.40 5.88
N ILE A 54 13.98 27.44 5.11
CA ILE A 54 13.12 26.36 5.61
C ILE A 54 13.85 25.51 6.67
N SER A 55 15.14 25.26 6.46
CA SER A 55 16.00 24.55 7.41
C SER A 55 16.22 25.34 8.70
N ALA A 56 16.32 26.67 8.62
CA ALA A 56 16.39 27.53 9.80
C ALA A 56 15.10 27.47 10.61
N ILE A 57 13.92 27.53 9.96
CA ILE A 57 12.62 27.36 10.62
C ILE A 57 12.55 25.98 11.31
N ASN A 58 12.98 24.90 10.66
CA ASN A 58 13.00 23.57 11.27
C ASN A 58 13.87 23.53 12.53
N ARG A 59 15.06 24.13 12.49
CA ARG A 59 15.94 24.24 13.69
C ARG A 59 15.28 25.03 14.79
N HIS A 60 14.57 26.12 14.47
CA HIS A 60 13.86 26.92 15.46
C HIS A 60 12.69 26.15 16.10
N ILE A 61 11.88 25.45 15.31
CA ILE A 61 10.82 24.56 15.84
C ILE A 61 11.42 23.53 16.81
N GLN A 62 12.50 22.85 16.39
CA GLN A 62 13.16 21.85 17.22
C GLN A 62 13.72 22.44 18.52
N ALA A 63 14.29 23.64 18.47
CA ALA A 63 14.77 24.36 19.66
C ALA A 63 13.63 24.69 20.64
N LEU A 64 12.47 25.14 20.15
CA LEU A 64 11.30 25.39 20.97
C LEU A 64 10.72 24.11 21.57
N GLU A 65 10.58 23.05 20.79
CA GLU A 65 10.07 21.75 21.25
C GLU A 65 10.99 21.07 22.29
N GLN A 66 12.27 21.37 22.27
CA GLN A 66 13.26 20.87 23.24
C GLN A 66 13.56 21.86 24.36
N HIS A 67 12.96 23.03 24.36
CA HIS A 67 13.21 24.05 25.36
C HIS A 67 12.77 23.59 26.75
N SER A 68 13.64 23.75 27.75
CA SER A 68 13.39 23.26 29.13
C SER A 68 12.10 23.81 29.74
N THR A 69 11.81 25.09 29.49
CA THR A 69 10.58 25.73 29.95
C THR A 69 9.34 25.13 29.32
N TYR A 70 9.36 24.85 28.02
CA TYR A 70 8.24 24.21 27.31
C TYR A 70 7.94 22.83 27.89
N LEU A 71 8.97 21.99 28.03
CA LEU A 71 8.85 20.64 28.62
C LEU A 71 8.34 20.68 30.06
N SER A 72 8.87 21.62 30.88
CA SER A 72 8.41 21.85 32.26
C SER A 72 6.96 22.30 32.35
N LEU A 73 6.50 23.15 31.43
CA LEU A 73 5.09 23.58 31.35
C LEU A 73 4.17 22.42 30.97
N GLN A 74 4.56 21.58 29.99
CA GLN A 74 3.81 20.38 29.63
C GLN A 74 3.66 19.41 30.82
N GLU A 75 4.75 19.18 31.55
CA GLU A 75 4.73 18.31 32.72
C GLU A 75 3.87 18.91 33.84
N THR A 76 3.94 20.22 34.04
CA THR A 76 3.12 20.96 35.03
C THR A 76 1.63 20.87 34.73
N VAL A 77 1.20 21.11 33.47
CA VAL A 77 -0.19 20.97 33.06
C VAL A 77 -0.68 19.54 33.26
N LYS A 78 0.11 18.52 32.83
CA LYS A 78 -0.24 17.11 33.00
C LYS A 78 -0.37 16.72 34.47
N ARG A 79 0.52 17.19 35.33
CA ARG A 79 0.45 16.99 36.77
C ARG A 79 -0.79 17.60 37.39
N LEU A 80 -1.08 18.87 37.09
CA LEU A 80 -2.27 19.58 37.60
C LEU A 80 -3.57 18.93 37.16
N GLU A 81 -3.65 18.41 35.91
CA GLU A 81 -4.81 17.68 35.44
C GLU A 81 -5.03 16.35 36.20
N THR A 82 -3.96 15.66 36.54
CA THR A 82 -4.00 14.41 37.32
C THR A 82 -4.44 14.72 38.76
N GLU A 83 -3.75 15.66 39.43
CA GLU A 83 -4.05 16.06 40.80
C GLU A 83 -5.49 16.61 40.98
N MET A 84 -5.97 17.40 40.01
CA MET A 84 -7.35 17.87 39.99
C MET A 84 -8.35 16.72 39.89
N THR A 85 -8.06 15.75 39.00
CA THR A 85 -8.96 14.62 38.77
C THR A 85 -9.05 13.73 40.02
N GLU A 86 -7.93 13.46 40.66
CA GLU A 86 -7.86 12.68 41.90
C GLU A 86 -8.57 13.39 43.06
N ALA A 87 -8.24 14.66 43.30
CA ALA A 87 -8.82 15.44 44.38
C ALA A 87 -10.35 15.58 44.24
N LEU A 88 -10.86 15.84 43.01
CA LEU A 88 -12.30 15.96 42.78
C LEU A 88 -13.02 14.58 42.86
N SER A 89 -12.35 13.50 42.47
CA SER A 89 -12.86 12.14 42.63
C SER A 89 -13.02 11.78 44.11
N ASP A 90 -12.01 12.06 44.93
CA ASP A 90 -12.01 11.79 46.36
C ASP A 90 -13.12 12.58 47.08
N LEU A 91 -13.27 13.88 46.75
CA LEU A 91 -14.34 14.69 47.29
C LEU A 91 -15.72 14.17 46.91
N LYS A 92 -15.92 13.72 45.66
CA LYS A 92 -17.18 13.08 45.23
C LYS A 92 -17.46 11.79 46.01
N GLN A 93 -16.45 10.99 46.23
CA GLN A 93 -16.59 9.74 47.01
C GLN A 93 -16.95 10.04 48.49
N GLN A 94 -16.28 11.02 49.11
CA GLN A 94 -16.60 11.45 50.47
C GLN A 94 -18.04 12.01 50.58
N MET A 95 -18.47 12.81 49.60
CA MET A 95 -19.85 13.34 49.53
C MET A 95 -20.87 12.19 49.38
N LYS A 96 -20.56 11.13 48.60
CA LYS A 96 -21.41 9.97 48.44
C LYS A 96 -21.56 9.21 49.77
N ILE A 97 -20.46 8.93 50.45
CA ILE A 97 -20.45 8.27 51.77
C ILE A 97 -21.24 9.11 52.78
N ALA A 98 -21.02 10.41 52.85
CA ALA A 98 -21.74 11.29 53.74
C ALA A 98 -23.25 11.37 53.42
N LYS A 99 -23.62 11.31 52.15
CA LYS A 99 -25.02 11.23 51.71
C LYS A 99 -25.69 9.93 52.22
N GLU A 100 -25.01 8.79 52.01
CA GLU A 100 -25.51 7.49 52.49
C GLU A 100 -25.70 7.44 54.02
N LYS A 101 -24.74 8.03 54.77
CA LYS A 101 -24.87 8.18 56.24
C LYS A 101 -26.08 9.05 56.62
N ARG A 102 -26.30 10.21 56.00
CA ARG A 102 -27.45 11.09 56.24
C ARG A 102 -28.78 10.37 55.90
N GLU A 103 -28.82 9.59 54.85
CA GLU A 103 -30.01 8.81 54.48
C GLU A 103 -30.30 7.67 55.49
N ALA A 104 -29.29 7.04 56.02
CA ALA A 104 -29.43 6.03 57.09
C ALA A 104 -30.00 6.68 58.36
N VAL A 105 -29.47 7.83 58.78
CA VAL A 105 -29.97 8.60 59.92
C VAL A 105 -31.44 9.04 59.73
N ARG A 106 -31.83 9.48 58.54
CA ARG A 106 -33.21 9.84 58.22
C ARG A 106 -34.18 8.64 58.29
N LYS A 107 -33.69 7.42 57.92
CA LYS A 107 -34.51 6.21 57.97
C LYS A 107 -34.66 5.61 59.34
N SER A 108 -33.82 5.95 60.30
CA SER A 108 -33.93 5.47 61.72
C SER A 108 -35.03 6.13 62.56
N GLY A 109 -35.73 7.12 62.07
CA GLY A 109 -37.12 7.43 62.43
C GLY A 109 -37.43 8.36 63.60
N SER A 110 -36.50 9.11 64.21
CA SER A 110 -36.84 10.13 65.25
C SER A 110 -35.91 11.34 65.23
N LEU A 111 -35.94 12.06 64.08
CA LEU A 111 -35.14 13.30 63.95
C LEU A 111 -35.97 14.53 64.47
N THR A 112 -35.37 15.33 65.31
CA THR A 112 -35.89 16.63 65.68
C THR A 112 -35.78 17.63 64.50
N SER A 113 -36.56 18.72 64.55
CA SER A 113 -36.50 19.77 63.52
C SER A 113 -35.09 20.36 63.35
N ASP A 114 -34.34 20.51 64.44
CA ASP A 114 -33.00 21.08 64.43
C ASP A 114 -31.93 20.12 63.89
N GLU A 115 -32.04 18.81 64.15
CA GLU A 115 -31.20 17.78 63.55
C GLU A 115 -31.41 17.65 62.01
N THR A 116 -32.67 17.77 61.59
CA THR A 116 -32.97 17.80 60.12
C THR A 116 -32.34 19.02 59.44
N LYS A 117 -32.41 20.22 60.06
CA LYS A 117 -31.75 21.43 59.57
C LYS A 117 -30.24 21.28 59.55
N ALA A 118 -29.63 20.63 60.53
CA ALA A 118 -28.18 20.37 60.56
C ALA A 118 -27.70 19.49 59.40
N LEU A 119 -28.41 18.39 59.10
CA LEU A 119 -28.11 17.51 57.97
C LEU A 119 -28.25 18.22 56.63
N ILE A 120 -29.19 19.16 56.48
CA ILE A 120 -29.34 19.98 55.27
C ILE A 120 -28.16 20.95 55.13
N ARG A 121 -27.78 21.67 56.21
CA ARG A 121 -26.64 22.60 56.23
C ARG A 121 -25.34 21.85 55.87
N GLU A 122 -25.11 20.66 56.43
CA GLU A 122 -23.95 19.84 56.11
C GLU A 122 -23.90 19.50 54.61
N SER A 123 -25.01 19.08 54.00
CA SER A 123 -25.10 18.78 52.59
C SER A 123 -24.83 19.99 51.70
N GLN A 124 -25.35 21.16 52.11
CA GLN A 124 -25.13 22.44 51.42
C GLN A 124 -23.66 22.86 51.51
N PHE A 125 -23.05 22.72 52.67
CA PHE A 125 -21.65 23.04 52.90
C PHE A 125 -20.74 22.16 52.03
N GLN A 126 -20.95 20.83 52.01
CA GLN A 126 -20.17 19.91 51.16
C GLN A 126 -20.26 20.23 49.67
N LYS A 127 -21.45 20.60 49.19
CA LYS A 127 -21.65 21.02 47.80
C LYS A 127 -20.93 22.35 47.49
N ALA A 128 -20.98 23.30 48.44
CA ALA A 128 -20.31 24.58 48.30
C ALA A 128 -18.78 24.41 48.29
N GLU A 129 -18.25 23.53 49.16
CA GLU A 129 -16.84 23.23 49.26
C GLU A 129 -16.33 22.55 47.98
N TYR A 130 -17.08 21.56 47.47
CA TYR A 130 -16.74 20.92 46.18
C TYR A 130 -16.64 21.96 45.04
N LYS A 131 -17.63 22.87 44.93
CA LYS A 131 -17.61 23.90 43.89
C LYS A 131 -16.44 24.88 44.06
N ARG A 132 -16.07 25.19 45.30
CA ARG A 132 -14.94 26.08 45.61
C ARG A 132 -13.62 25.46 45.19
N GLN A 133 -13.42 24.18 45.52
CA GLN A 133 -12.24 23.41 45.15
C GLN A 133 -12.16 23.21 43.62
N GLU A 134 -13.25 22.86 42.99
CA GLU A 134 -13.32 22.72 41.53
C GLU A 134 -12.93 24.04 40.81
N ARG A 135 -13.40 25.19 41.34
CA ARG A 135 -13.07 26.49 40.78
C ARG A 135 -11.58 26.80 40.94
N ALA A 136 -11.04 26.58 42.12
CA ALA A 136 -9.63 26.83 42.42
C ALA A 136 -8.68 25.98 41.51
N TRP A 137 -9.00 24.68 41.32
CA TRP A 137 -8.26 23.84 40.41
C TRP A 137 -8.34 24.30 38.94
N LYS A 138 -9.53 24.70 38.50
CA LYS A 138 -9.71 25.23 37.15
C LYS A 138 -8.91 26.50 36.92
N GLU A 139 -8.91 27.43 37.86
CA GLU A 139 -8.14 28.67 37.76
C GLU A 139 -6.61 28.41 37.67
N GLN A 140 -6.09 27.47 38.47
CA GLN A 140 -4.68 27.07 38.40
C GLN A 140 -4.32 26.39 37.06
N LEU A 141 -5.18 25.49 36.58
CA LEU A 141 -4.98 24.82 35.34
C LEU A 141 -5.04 25.77 34.13
N GLU A 142 -5.99 26.70 34.12
CA GLU A 142 -6.10 27.70 33.06
C GLU A 142 -4.85 28.61 33.00
N LEU A 143 -4.31 29.00 34.14
CA LEU A 143 -3.09 29.80 34.21
C LEU A 143 -1.88 29.04 33.61
N ALA A 144 -1.72 27.75 33.99
CA ALA A 144 -0.67 26.90 33.45
C ALA A 144 -0.84 26.65 31.93
N LYS A 145 -2.07 26.40 31.47
CA LYS A 145 -2.39 26.23 30.06
C LYS A 145 -2.14 27.50 29.24
N LYS A 146 -2.41 28.67 29.77
CA LYS A 146 -2.14 29.93 29.07
C LYS A 146 -0.67 30.05 28.71
N SER A 147 0.23 29.82 29.68
CA SER A 147 1.68 29.89 29.43
C SER A 147 2.17 28.82 28.43
N LEU A 148 1.58 27.61 28.44
CA LEU A 148 1.88 26.57 27.49
C LEU A 148 1.41 26.91 26.05
N ASN A 149 0.20 27.49 25.96
CA ASN A 149 -0.43 27.86 24.69
C ASN A 149 0.37 28.90 23.90
N ASP A 150 1.12 29.75 24.56
CA ASP A 150 1.98 30.75 23.91
C ASP A 150 3.07 30.02 23.09
N TYR A 151 3.74 29.03 23.68
CA TYR A 151 4.72 28.18 22.94
C TYR A 151 4.07 27.35 21.83
N GLU A 152 2.92 26.73 22.10
CA GLU A 152 2.22 25.91 21.12
C GLU A 152 1.75 26.75 19.92
N THR A 153 1.32 27.98 20.16
CA THR A 153 0.92 28.92 19.10
C THR A 153 2.09 29.30 18.23
N GLU A 154 3.25 29.63 18.82
CA GLU A 154 4.47 29.95 18.07
C GLU A 154 4.94 28.76 17.24
N ILE A 155 4.99 27.55 17.83
CA ILE A 155 5.35 26.32 17.12
C ILE A 155 4.37 26.06 15.95
N LEU A 156 3.08 26.26 16.15
CA LEU A 156 2.07 26.07 15.11
C LEU A 156 2.24 27.09 13.96
N GLN A 157 2.51 28.35 14.28
CA GLN A 157 2.78 29.39 13.28
C GLN A 157 4.01 29.04 12.45
N LEU A 158 5.13 28.64 13.09
CA LEU A 158 6.33 28.24 12.39
C LEU A 158 6.13 26.99 11.53
N LYS A 159 5.35 26.01 12.01
CA LYS A 159 4.99 24.82 11.22
C LYS A 159 4.15 25.19 9.99
N THR A 160 3.25 26.15 10.13
CA THR A 160 2.41 26.65 9.03
C THR A 160 3.27 27.39 8.00
N GLU A 161 4.11 28.34 8.43
CA GLU A 161 5.04 29.07 7.58
C GLU A 161 5.96 28.11 6.81
N ARG A 162 6.55 27.14 7.53
CA ARG A 162 7.39 26.10 6.90
C ARG A 162 6.65 25.34 5.80
N LYS A 163 5.39 24.96 6.05
CA LYS A 163 4.56 24.22 5.08
C LYS A 163 4.28 25.06 3.85
N GLU A 164 3.92 26.32 4.03
CA GLU A 164 3.63 27.25 2.93
C GLU A 164 4.86 27.52 2.08
N ARG A 165 6.00 27.82 2.72
CA ARG A 165 7.29 28.01 2.02
C ARG A 165 7.70 26.76 1.24
N SER A 166 7.62 25.58 1.85
CA SER A 166 7.95 24.33 1.17
C SER A 166 7.05 24.07 -0.03
N SER A 167 5.76 24.35 0.07
CA SER A 167 4.82 24.20 -1.05
C SER A 167 5.12 25.19 -2.18
N THR A 168 5.39 26.44 -1.84
CA THR A 168 5.73 27.49 -2.81
C THR A 168 7.05 27.16 -3.51
N LEU A 169 8.07 26.78 -2.75
CA LEU A 169 9.37 26.38 -3.31
C LEU A 169 9.23 25.19 -4.27
N GLN A 170 8.45 24.20 -3.90
CA GLN A 170 8.21 23.04 -4.75
C GLN A 170 7.50 23.43 -6.06
N HIS A 171 6.50 24.30 -6.00
CA HIS A 171 5.80 24.80 -7.19
C HIS A 171 6.73 25.58 -8.11
N GLN A 172 7.50 26.54 -7.58
CA GLN A 172 8.48 27.30 -8.33
C GLN A 172 9.53 26.39 -8.98
N LEU A 173 9.97 25.36 -8.27
CA LEU A 173 10.89 24.38 -8.82
C LEU A 173 10.29 23.64 -10.02
N PHE A 174 9.04 23.18 -9.93
CA PHE A 174 8.38 22.49 -11.04
C PHE A 174 8.19 23.37 -12.28
N GLU A 175 8.03 24.66 -12.12
CA GLU A 175 7.99 25.63 -13.24
C GLU A 175 9.34 25.75 -13.95
N GLN A 176 10.46 25.57 -13.24
CA GLN A 176 11.80 25.60 -13.81
C GLN A 176 12.15 24.34 -14.64
N PHE A 177 11.48 23.23 -14.38
CA PHE A 177 11.65 22.01 -15.18
C PHE A 177 10.87 22.13 -16.49
N VAL A 178 11.43 22.82 -17.46
CA VAL A 178 10.87 22.96 -18.81
C VAL A 178 11.42 21.86 -19.71
N LEU A 179 10.53 20.99 -20.18
CA LEU A 179 10.84 19.78 -20.94
C LEU A 179 10.46 19.94 -22.41
N LEU A 180 11.35 19.48 -23.28
CA LEU A 180 11.15 19.43 -24.72
C LEU A 180 10.58 18.06 -25.14
N ASN A 181 9.73 18.05 -26.16
CA ASN A 181 9.42 16.85 -26.93
C ASN A 181 10.18 16.85 -28.28
N ALA A 182 10.04 15.77 -29.05
CA ALA A 182 10.72 15.64 -30.33
C ALA A 182 10.24 16.67 -31.41
N ASN A 183 9.06 17.27 -31.21
CA ASN A 183 8.54 18.37 -32.04
C ASN A 183 9.06 19.76 -31.60
N SER A 184 9.99 19.83 -30.61
CA SER A 184 10.50 21.05 -30.00
C SER A 184 9.47 21.86 -29.21
N GLU A 185 8.33 21.26 -28.83
CA GLU A 185 7.36 21.89 -27.94
C GLU A 185 7.86 21.83 -26.49
N ARG A 186 7.63 22.93 -25.76
CA ARG A 186 8.08 23.11 -24.38
C ARG A 186 6.90 23.04 -23.43
N ARG A 187 7.00 22.24 -22.36
CA ARG A 187 6.06 22.24 -21.24
C ARG A 187 6.82 22.13 -19.92
N ASN A 188 6.37 22.86 -18.91
CA ASN A 188 6.88 22.68 -17.57
C ASN A 188 6.19 21.49 -16.88
N LEU A 189 6.68 21.06 -15.71
CA LEU A 189 6.11 19.93 -15.01
C LEU A 189 4.67 20.19 -14.54
N CYS A 190 4.31 21.41 -14.15
CA CYS A 190 2.95 21.74 -13.74
C CYS A 190 1.96 21.50 -14.88
N ASP A 191 2.30 21.96 -16.10
CA ASP A 191 1.48 21.78 -17.30
C ASP A 191 1.33 20.29 -17.68
N ILE A 192 2.40 19.50 -17.53
CA ILE A 192 2.40 18.07 -17.85
C ILE A 192 1.49 17.30 -16.89
N PHE A 193 1.47 17.69 -15.62
CA PHE A 193 0.72 16.94 -14.58
C PHE A 193 -0.71 17.40 -14.35
N ILE A 194 -1.14 18.54 -14.91
CA ILE A 194 -2.48 19.12 -14.68
C ILE A 194 -3.63 18.14 -14.98
N ASN A 195 -3.47 17.27 -15.97
CA ASN A 195 -4.48 16.28 -16.38
C ASN A 195 -4.24 14.89 -15.78
N THR A 196 -3.32 14.75 -14.83
CA THR A 196 -3.10 13.49 -14.12
C THR A 196 -4.01 13.38 -12.89
N PRO A 197 -4.27 12.17 -12.36
CA PRO A 197 -5.07 12.00 -11.14
C PRO A 197 -4.54 12.78 -9.93
N SER A 198 -3.23 12.99 -9.84
CA SER A 198 -2.60 13.76 -8.75
C SER A 198 -2.67 15.27 -8.96
N GLN A 199 -2.87 15.75 -10.20
CA GLN A 199 -2.86 17.15 -10.64
C GLN A 199 -1.59 17.93 -10.27
N THR A 200 -0.67 17.31 -9.55
CA THR A 200 0.60 17.90 -9.10
C THR A 200 1.75 16.95 -9.36
N PRO A 201 2.92 17.44 -9.78
CA PRO A 201 4.09 16.60 -9.93
C PRO A 201 4.53 16.03 -8.57
N PRO A 202 4.86 14.75 -8.47
CA PRO A 202 5.44 14.19 -7.25
C PRO A 202 6.88 14.66 -7.06
N ALA A 203 7.35 14.71 -5.81
CA ALA A 203 8.72 15.11 -5.48
C ALA A 203 9.77 14.32 -6.28
N GLY A 204 10.77 15.01 -6.84
CA GLY A 204 11.80 14.43 -7.69
C GLY A 204 11.32 14.05 -9.10
N ALA A 205 10.17 14.57 -9.57
CA ALA A 205 9.77 14.49 -10.96
C ALA A 205 10.77 15.27 -11.84
N GLY A 206 11.15 14.71 -13.01
CA GLY A 206 12.15 15.31 -13.90
C GLY A 206 13.60 14.96 -13.60
N GLU A 207 13.92 14.40 -12.41
CA GLU A 207 15.29 14.06 -12.02
C GLU A 207 15.74 12.65 -12.43
N CYS A 208 14.88 11.86 -13.05
CA CYS A 208 15.20 10.52 -13.52
C CYS A 208 16.14 10.55 -14.74
N ALA A 209 16.82 9.43 -15.01
CA ALA A 209 17.78 9.34 -16.10
C ALA A 209 17.15 9.56 -17.48
N ALA A 210 16.00 8.93 -17.76
CA ALA A 210 15.34 9.04 -19.06
C ALA A 210 14.97 10.49 -19.47
N PRO A 211 14.30 11.32 -18.63
CA PRO A 211 14.05 12.71 -18.95
C PRO A 211 15.32 13.53 -19.23
N LYS A 212 16.39 13.31 -18.44
CA LYS A 212 17.68 14.02 -18.66
C LYS A 212 18.28 13.67 -20.02
N LEU A 213 18.26 12.38 -20.38
CA LEU A 213 18.79 11.90 -21.66
C LEU A 213 18.05 12.49 -22.86
N LEU A 214 16.73 12.44 -22.84
CA LEU A 214 15.89 12.99 -23.91
C LEU A 214 16.03 14.52 -24.00
N GLN A 215 16.01 15.23 -22.87
CA GLN A 215 16.19 16.68 -22.84
C GLN A 215 17.53 17.10 -23.49
N TYR A 216 18.60 16.41 -23.09
CA TYR A 216 19.93 16.68 -23.66
C TYR A 216 19.98 16.39 -25.16
N ALA A 217 19.41 15.26 -25.59
CA ALA A 217 19.34 14.90 -26.99
C ALA A 217 18.61 15.97 -27.82
N TYR A 218 17.44 16.43 -27.37
CA TYR A 218 16.66 17.45 -28.08
C TYR A 218 17.36 18.82 -28.12
N LEU A 219 17.96 19.24 -27.00
CA LEU A 219 18.73 20.50 -26.94
C LEU A 219 19.92 20.51 -27.91
N HIS A 220 20.53 19.33 -28.13
CA HIS A 220 21.68 19.19 -29.02
C HIS A 220 21.31 18.64 -30.41
N GLN A 221 20.02 18.60 -30.76
CA GLN A 221 19.52 18.17 -32.07
C GLN A 221 19.98 16.74 -32.42
N LEU A 222 20.08 15.86 -31.42
CA LEU A 222 20.38 14.45 -31.58
C LEU A 222 19.08 13.66 -31.69
N SER A 223 19.04 12.68 -32.59
CA SER A 223 17.88 11.80 -32.80
C SER A 223 17.96 10.56 -31.88
N PRO A 224 17.03 10.37 -30.92
CA PRO A 224 16.97 9.17 -30.12
C PRO A 224 16.70 7.92 -30.95
N ILE A 225 17.46 6.81 -30.71
CA ILE A 225 17.30 5.54 -31.39
C ILE A 225 16.77 4.47 -30.43
N ALA A 226 17.44 4.28 -29.27
CA ALA A 226 17.09 3.26 -28.28
C ALA A 226 17.53 3.69 -26.89
N MET A 227 16.75 3.35 -25.86
CA MET A 227 17.04 3.72 -24.47
C MET A 227 16.86 2.52 -23.54
N ALA A 228 17.73 2.44 -22.53
CA ALA A 228 17.62 1.48 -21.46
C ALA A 228 17.93 2.12 -20.11
N GLU A 229 17.17 1.74 -19.08
CA GLU A 229 17.46 2.10 -17.68
C GLU A 229 17.72 0.83 -16.85
N PHE A 230 18.74 0.86 -15.99
CA PHE A 230 19.14 -0.27 -15.18
C PHE A 230 19.56 0.16 -13.78
N TRP A 231 19.44 -0.78 -12.81
CA TRP A 231 19.88 -0.55 -11.44
C TRP A 231 21.34 -0.95 -11.27
N TRP A 232 22.12 -0.10 -10.61
CA TRP A 232 23.52 -0.35 -10.29
C TRP A 232 23.75 -0.09 -8.80
N GLY A 233 24.16 -1.11 -8.05
CA GLY A 233 24.42 -1.03 -6.62
C GLY A 233 23.53 -1.92 -5.78
N ALA A 234 23.55 -1.72 -4.45
CA ALA A 234 22.70 -2.43 -3.50
C ALA A 234 21.23 -2.04 -3.67
N SER A 235 20.32 -2.92 -3.26
CA SER A 235 18.87 -2.67 -3.29
C SER A 235 18.51 -1.51 -2.35
N PRO A 236 17.66 -0.56 -2.74
CA PRO A 236 17.24 0.53 -1.88
C PRO A 236 16.34 0.03 -0.75
N LYS A 237 16.24 0.79 0.35
CA LYS A 237 15.32 0.47 1.45
C LYS A 237 13.86 0.56 0.95
N GLY A 238 13.12 -0.53 1.10
CA GLY A 238 11.68 -0.60 0.78
C GLY A 238 11.33 -1.06 -0.63
N GLU A 239 12.30 -1.28 -1.52
CA GLU A 239 12.09 -1.79 -2.87
C GLU A 239 13.19 -2.79 -3.23
N ILE A 240 12.84 -3.93 -3.84
CA ILE A 240 13.83 -4.93 -4.25
C ILE A 240 14.27 -4.61 -5.68
N ARG A 241 15.54 -4.17 -5.83
CA ARG A 241 16.19 -3.96 -7.13
C ARG A 241 17.51 -4.70 -7.19
N HIS A 242 17.70 -5.45 -8.26
CA HIS A 242 18.90 -6.25 -8.47
C HIS A 242 19.92 -5.49 -9.32
N HIS A 243 21.18 -5.55 -8.91
CA HIS A 243 22.31 -4.97 -9.64
C HIS A 243 22.37 -5.48 -11.10
N GLY A 244 22.54 -4.58 -12.05
CA GLY A 244 22.62 -4.89 -13.47
C GLY A 244 21.29 -5.21 -14.16
N HIS A 245 20.18 -5.29 -13.43
CA HIS A 245 18.87 -5.57 -14.04
C HIS A 245 18.24 -4.29 -14.61
N PHE A 246 17.55 -4.47 -15.75
CA PHE A 246 16.78 -3.42 -16.39
C PHE A 246 15.43 -3.23 -15.71
N TYR A 247 15.01 -1.98 -15.61
CA TYR A 247 13.73 -1.60 -15.01
C TYR A 247 13.01 -0.59 -15.90
N PRO A 248 11.70 -0.74 -16.10
CA PRO A 248 10.91 0.24 -16.82
C PRO A 248 10.88 1.58 -16.06
N ALA A 249 10.67 2.66 -16.78
CA ALA A 249 10.42 3.98 -16.19
C ALA A 249 9.19 3.92 -15.27
N CYS A 250 9.26 4.58 -14.11
CA CYS A 250 8.15 4.59 -13.17
C CYS A 250 6.94 5.36 -13.75
N LYS A 251 5.73 4.82 -13.62
CA LYS A 251 4.52 5.40 -14.22
C LYS A 251 4.07 6.69 -13.51
N GLY A 252 4.20 6.77 -12.19
CA GLY A 252 3.70 7.92 -11.43
C GLY A 252 4.50 9.22 -11.62
N LYS A 253 5.83 9.12 -11.81
CA LYS A 253 6.70 10.30 -12.02
C LYS A 253 7.08 10.46 -13.49
N CYS A 254 7.69 9.40 -14.07
CA CYS A 254 8.25 9.48 -15.43
C CYS A 254 7.19 9.27 -16.50
N GLY A 255 6.10 8.55 -16.23
CA GLY A 255 5.07 8.26 -17.22
C GLY A 255 4.50 9.50 -17.91
N PRO A 256 3.92 10.49 -17.18
CA PRO A 256 3.42 11.72 -17.79
C PRO A 256 4.49 12.53 -18.51
N ILE A 257 5.71 12.58 -17.95
CA ILE A 257 6.86 13.26 -18.54
C ILE A 257 7.23 12.63 -19.88
N LEU A 258 7.40 11.31 -19.92
CA LEU A 258 7.75 10.58 -21.13
C LEU A 258 6.62 10.63 -22.16
N ALA A 259 5.35 10.62 -21.74
CA ALA A 259 4.21 10.82 -22.63
C ALA A 259 4.27 12.16 -23.38
N HIS A 260 4.82 13.22 -22.76
CA HIS A 260 5.10 14.47 -23.44
C HIS A 260 6.39 14.39 -24.29
N MET A 261 7.50 13.94 -23.69
CA MET A 261 8.81 14.01 -24.35
C MET A 261 8.94 13.10 -25.58
N LEU A 262 8.19 12.00 -25.63
CA LEU A 262 8.18 11.06 -26.76
C LEU A 262 7.24 11.47 -27.91
N GLN A 263 6.47 12.55 -27.78
CA GLN A 263 5.64 13.07 -28.88
C GLN A 263 6.53 13.52 -30.04
N GLY A 264 6.19 13.05 -31.24
CA GLY A 264 6.99 13.24 -32.44
C GLY A 264 8.00 12.14 -32.78
N LEU A 265 8.20 11.17 -31.87
CA LEU A 265 8.97 9.95 -32.11
C LEU A 265 8.08 8.77 -32.50
N THR A 266 8.57 7.92 -33.40
CA THR A 266 8.01 6.59 -33.61
C THR A 266 8.55 5.67 -32.52
N VAL A 267 7.69 5.32 -31.57
CA VAL A 267 8.05 4.47 -30.43
C VAL A 267 7.42 3.09 -30.63
N GLU A 268 8.19 2.04 -30.40
CA GLU A 268 7.67 0.67 -30.40
C GLU A 268 6.55 0.52 -29.37
N LYS A 269 5.51 -0.27 -29.74
CA LYS A 269 4.47 -0.63 -28.78
C LYS A 269 5.10 -1.39 -27.64
N SER A 270 4.79 -0.99 -26.41
CA SER A 270 5.28 -1.68 -25.22
C SER A 270 4.91 -3.17 -25.29
N PRO A 271 5.87 -4.11 -25.22
CA PRO A 271 5.58 -5.54 -25.17
C PRO A 271 4.62 -5.90 -24.01
N LEU A 272 4.72 -5.15 -22.89
CA LEU A 272 3.81 -5.28 -21.74
C LEU A 272 2.38 -4.87 -22.10
N ALA A 273 2.18 -3.80 -22.86
CA ALA A 273 0.83 -3.36 -23.26
C ALA A 273 0.17 -4.37 -24.21
N THR A 274 0.94 -4.94 -25.15
CA THR A 274 0.45 -6.00 -26.04
C THR A 274 0.09 -7.26 -25.25
N GLN A 275 0.94 -7.68 -24.32
CA GLN A 275 0.68 -8.81 -23.45
C GLN A 275 -0.55 -8.58 -22.54
N GLN A 276 -0.70 -7.38 -22.02
CA GLN A 276 -1.88 -6.98 -21.23
C GLN A 276 -3.17 -7.06 -22.06
N GLN A 277 -3.16 -6.60 -23.30
CA GLN A 277 -4.31 -6.69 -24.20
C GLN A 277 -4.70 -8.13 -24.50
N GLN A 278 -3.72 -8.99 -24.77
CA GLN A 278 -3.94 -10.43 -24.95
C GLN A 278 -4.53 -11.10 -23.69
N MET A 279 -4.08 -10.71 -22.49
CA MET A 279 -4.65 -11.19 -21.23
C MET A 279 -6.11 -10.78 -21.05
N VAL A 280 -6.46 -9.54 -21.46
CA VAL A 280 -7.86 -9.05 -21.40
C VAL A 280 -8.76 -9.91 -22.28
N GLU A 281 -8.32 -10.24 -23.50
CA GLU A 281 -9.05 -11.07 -24.46
C GLU A 281 -9.19 -12.53 -23.98
N GLN A 282 -8.27 -13.00 -23.14
CA GLN A 282 -8.28 -14.35 -22.57
C GLN A 282 -9.21 -14.52 -21.35
N LEU A 283 -9.65 -13.42 -20.72
CA LEU A 283 -10.63 -13.50 -19.63
C LEU A 283 -12.00 -13.90 -20.18
N LYS A 284 -12.42 -15.14 -19.93
CA LYS A 284 -13.69 -15.68 -20.41
C LYS A 284 -14.70 -15.78 -19.29
N ILE A 285 -15.95 -15.34 -19.55
CA ILE A 285 -17.08 -15.59 -18.69
C ILE A 285 -17.54 -17.03 -18.93
N VAL A 286 -17.59 -17.83 -17.88
CA VAL A 286 -18.03 -19.23 -17.91
C VAL A 286 -19.50 -19.35 -17.57
N TYR A 287 -19.98 -18.50 -16.64
CA TYR A 287 -21.37 -18.42 -16.23
C TYR A 287 -21.70 -17.00 -15.79
N GLU A 288 -22.92 -16.58 -16.06
CA GLU A 288 -23.44 -15.27 -15.71
C GLU A 288 -24.94 -15.35 -15.42
N ASP A 289 -25.36 -14.69 -14.33
CA ASP A 289 -26.76 -14.38 -14.04
C ASP A 289 -26.88 -12.99 -13.39
N GLU A 290 -28.07 -12.61 -12.94
CA GLU A 290 -28.32 -11.30 -12.28
C GLU A 290 -27.49 -11.09 -11.00
N TYR A 291 -27.00 -12.17 -10.37
CA TYR A 291 -26.45 -12.16 -9.02
C TYR A 291 -24.95 -12.35 -8.97
N LEU A 292 -24.42 -13.16 -9.87
CA LEU A 292 -23.01 -13.55 -9.85
C LEU A 292 -22.45 -13.85 -11.25
N LEU A 293 -21.12 -13.82 -11.35
CA LEU A 293 -20.34 -14.22 -12.51
C LEU A 293 -19.36 -15.30 -12.10
N LEU A 294 -19.10 -16.25 -12.98
CA LEU A 294 -17.97 -17.16 -12.89
C LEU A 294 -17.09 -16.93 -14.10
N VAL A 295 -15.82 -16.63 -13.88
CA VAL A 295 -14.86 -16.36 -14.95
C VAL A 295 -13.74 -17.39 -14.95
N ASN A 296 -13.19 -17.67 -16.13
CA ASN A 296 -11.92 -18.38 -16.27
C ASN A 296 -10.78 -17.35 -16.34
N LYS A 297 -10.07 -17.17 -15.21
CA LYS A 297 -8.96 -16.23 -15.10
C LYS A 297 -7.73 -16.79 -15.83
N PRO A 298 -7.10 -16.09 -16.76
CA PRO A 298 -5.84 -16.52 -17.35
C PRO A 298 -4.69 -16.47 -16.33
N ALA A 299 -3.62 -17.23 -16.55
CA ALA A 299 -2.37 -17.10 -15.82
C ALA A 299 -1.73 -15.73 -16.07
N GLY A 300 -1.03 -15.17 -15.08
CA GLY A 300 -0.39 -13.87 -15.18
C GLY A 300 -1.29 -12.66 -14.91
N MET A 301 -2.63 -12.83 -14.84
CA MET A 301 -3.58 -11.78 -14.51
C MET A 301 -3.82 -11.69 -13.00
N LEU A 302 -3.83 -10.46 -12.45
CA LEU A 302 -4.21 -10.22 -11.06
C LEU A 302 -5.71 -10.46 -10.82
N THR A 303 -6.08 -10.95 -9.64
CA THR A 303 -7.49 -11.00 -9.23
C THR A 303 -8.01 -9.61 -8.84
N VAL A 304 -7.24 -8.86 -8.06
CA VAL A 304 -7.51 -7.49 -7.61
C VAL A 304 -6.31 -6.61 -7.94
N PRO A 305 -6.48 -5.29 -8.09
CA PRO A 305 -5.38 -4.38 -8.37
C PRO A 305 -4.23 -4.52 -7.36
N GLY A 306 -3.00 -4.52 -7.86
CA GLY A 306 -1.79 -4.45 -7.05
C GLY A 306 -1.54 -3.03 -6.52
N LYS A 307 -0.41 -2.83 -5.84
CA LYS A 307 0.03 -1.50 -5.41
C LYS A 307 0.34 -0.58 -6.60
N GLU A 308 0.82 -1.15 -7.69
CA GLU A 308 1.01 -0.48 -8.96
C GLU A 308 -0.21 -0.83 -9.83
N ASN A 309 -1.06 0.15 -10.14
CA ASN A 309 -2.34 -0.03 -10.86
C ASN A 309 -2.20 -0.40 -12.35
N ASP A 310 -1.08 -0.98 -12.75
CA ASP A 310 -0.63 -1.08 -14.12
C ASP A 310 -0.89 -2.43 -14.76
N ILE A 311 -1.07 -3.47 -13.95
CA ILE A 311 -1.41 -4.80 -14.45
C ILE A 311 -2.92 -4.95 -14.40
N PRO A 312 -3.58 -5.33 -15.52
CA PRO A 312 -5.00 -5.60 -15.52
C PRO A 312 -5.36 -6.63 -14.44
N SER A 313 -6.43 -6.39 -13.74
CA SER A 313 -6.99 -7.34 -12.80
C SER A 313 -8.40 -7.73 -13.23
N VAL A 314 -8.81 -8.93 -12.85
CA VAL A 314 -10.21 -9.36 -13.08
C VAL A 314 -11.18 -8.30 -12.54
N TYR A 315 -10.90 -7.78 -11.33
CA TYR A 315 -11.71 -6.72 -10.74
C TYR A 315 -11.81 -5.47 -11.64
N SER A 316 -10.67 -4.93 -12.10
CA SER A 316 -10.68 -3.68 -12.89
C SER A 316 -11.39 -3.85 -14.23
N LEU A 317 -11.25 -5.00 -14.89
CA LEU A 317 -11.93 -5.32 -16.14
C LEU A 317 -13.43 -5.48 -15.95
N LEU A 318 -13.85 -6.28 -14.97
CA LEU A 318 -15.27 -6.50 -14.71
C LEU A 318 -15.95 -5.23 -14.16
N ARG A 319 -15.27 -4.41 -13.37
CA ARG A 319 -15.81 -3.13 -12.92
C ARG A 319 -16.11 -2.17 -14.07
N HIS A 320 -15.28 -2.18 -15.10
CA HIS A 320 -15.54 -1.40 -16.31
C HIS A 320 -16.70 -1.99 -17.14
N GLN A 321 -16.78 -3.32 -17.23
CA GLN A 321 -17.81 -4.01 -18.01
C GLN A 321 -19.19 -4.03 -17.31
N TYR A 322 -19.19 -4.08 -15.97
CA TYR A 322 -20.40 -4.14 -15.12
C TYR A 322 -20.43 -2.96 -14.14
N PRO A 323 -20.68 -1.73 -14.61
CA PRO A 323 -20.68 -0.53 -13.76
C PRO A 323 -21.77 -0.55 -12.68
N GLU A 324 -22.86 -1.28 -12.90
CA GLU A 324 -24.01 -1.41 -11.98
C GLU A 324 -23.77 -2.47 -10.86
N ALA A 325 -22.68 -3.24 -10.94
CA ALA A 325 -22.36 -4.21 -9.90
C ALA A 325 -21.99 -3.52 -8.57
N GLU A 326 -22.52 -4.05 -7.47
CA GLU A 326 -22.29 -3.50 -6.13
C GLU A 326 -20.96 -3.97 -5.54
N GLU A 327 -20.28 -3.06 -4.84
CA GLU A 327 -19.02 -3.38 -4.12
C GLU A 327 -19.28 -4.08 -2.76
N PRO A 328 -18.36 -4.98 -2.36
CA PRO A 328 -17.22 -5.54 -3.10
C PRO A 328 -17.68 -6.67 -4.04
N MET A 329 -17.05 -6.79 -5.23
CA MET A 329 -17.36 -7.83 -6.21
C MET A 329 -16.60 -9.14 -5.98
N ILE A 330 -15.34 -9.07 -5.57
CA ILE A 330 -14.42 -10.22 -5.46
C ILE A 330 -14.70 -11.02 -4.19
N VAL A 331 -15.15 -12.26 -4.33
CA VAL A 331 -15.50 -13.16 -3.23
C VAL A 331 -14.29 -13.89 -2.67
N HIS A 332 -13.42 -14.38 -3.54
CA HIS A 332 -12.15 -15.04 -3.24
C HIS A 332 -11.09 -14.67 -4.27
N ARG A 333 -9.86 -15.13 -4.07
CA ARG A 333 -8.78 -14.77 -4.99
C ARG A 333 -7.98 -15.99 -5.43
N LEU A 334 -7.47 -15.91 -6.66
CA LEU A 334 -6.39 -16.75 -7.18
C LEU A 334 -5.09 -15.92 -7.20
N ASP A 335 -3.95 -16.60 -7.08
CA ASP A 335 -2.66 -15.96 -7.28
C ASP A 335 -2.52 -15.47 -8.73
N MET A 336 -1.66 -14.50 -8.99
CA MET A 336 -1.47 -13.91 -10.31
C MET A 336 -1.23 -14.98 -11.37
N ASP A 337 -0.32 -15.91 -11.11
CA ASP A 337 0.09 -16.94 -12.07
C ASP A 337 -0.84 -18.16 -12.10
N THR A 338 -1.76 -18.31 -11.13
CA THR A 338 -2.77 -19.38 -11.11
C THR A 338 -3.90 -19.05 -12.06
N SER A 339 -4.24 -19.96 -12.97
CA SER A 339 -5.39 -19.84 -13.88
C SER A 339 -6.63 -20.55 -13.33
N GLY A 340 -7.80 -20.35 -13.95
CA GLY A 340 -9.01 -21.10 -13.71
C GLY A 340 -10.18 -20.34 -13.07
N LEU A 341 -11.12 -21.09 -12.52
CA LEU A 341 -12.42 -20.61 -12.07
C LEU A 341 -12.33 -19.63 -10.91
N LEU A 342 -12.92 -18.46 -11.09
CA LEU A 342 -13.00 -17.39 -10.10
C LEU A 342 -14.44 -16.88 -10.00
N LEU A 343 -15.01 -16.91 -8.78
CA LEU A 343 -16.37 -16.52 -8.49
C LEU A 343 -16.47 -15.04 -8.09
N ILE A 344 -17.39 -14.31 -8.72
CA ILE A 344 -17.59 -12.87 -8.60
C ILE A 344 -19.04 -12.63 -8.20
N ALA A 345 -19.29 -11.71 -7.29
CA ALA A 345 -20.63 -11.29 -6.89
C ALA A 345 -21.00 -9.96 -7.56
N GLN A 346 -22.21 -9.86 -8.08
CA GLN A 346 -22.75 -8.61 -8.64
C GLN A 346 -23.55 -7.79 -7.59
N LYS A 347 -23.99 -8.42 -6.50
CA LYS A 347 -24.77 -7.80 -5.43
C LYS A 347 -24.05 -7.98 -4.07
N ARG A 348 -24.11 -6.97 -3.22
CA ARG A 348 -23.43 -6.97 -1.91
C ARG A 348 -23.88 -8.08 -0.97
N TRP A 349 -25.19 -8.40 -0.97
CA TRP A 349 -25.71 -9.47 -0.14
C TRP A 349 -25.27 -10.86 -0.65
N ILE A 350 -25.15 -11.05 -1.97
CA ILE A 350 -24.60 -12.26 -2.60
C ILE A 350 -23.13 -12.44 -2.15
N HIS A 351 -22.34 -11.36 -2.24
CA HIS A 351 -20.95 -11.37 -1.78
C HIS A 351 -20.83 -11.85 -0.33
N LYS A 352 -21.63 -11.27 0.59
CA LYS A 352 -21.63 -11.67 2.01
C LYS A 352 -22.02 -13.13 2.21
N THR A 353 -23.00 -13.63 1.46
CA THR A 353 -23.46 -15.01 1.57
C THR A 353 -22.44 -15.98 1.02
N LEU A 354 -21.83 -15.68 -0.12
CA LEU A 354 -20.74 -16.50 -0.67
C LEU A 354 -19.51 -16.50 0.24
N GLN A 355 -19.11 -15.34 0.79
CA GLN A 355 -18.00 -15.29 1.74
C GLN A 355 -18.24 -16.19 2.98
N LYS A 356 -19.48 -16.24 3.51
CA LYS A 356 -19.84 -17.17 4.59
C LYS A 356 -19.63 -18.62 4.17
N GLN A 357 -19.95 -18.97 2.92
CA GLN A 357 -19.71 -20.34 2.42
C GLN A 357 -18.20 -20.65 2.34
N PHE A 358 -17.36 -19.70 1.94
CA PHE A 358 -15.90 -19.88 1.97
C PHE A 358 -15.37 -20.01 3.41
N VAL A 359 -15.84 -19.19 4.34
CA VAL A 359 -15.45 -19.25 5.76
C VAL A 359 -15.87 -20.56 6.41
N ASN A 360 -17.07 -21.05 6.10
CA ASN A 360 -17.63 -22.29 6.62
C ASN A 360 -17.17 -23.54 5.87
N HIS A 361 -16.25 -23.40 4.89
CA HIS A 361 -15.71 -24.49 4.08
C HIS A 361 -16.79 -25.32 3.33
N THR A 362 -17.94 -24.73 3.01
CA THR A 362 -19.01 -25.39 2.24
C THR A 362 -18.82 -25.28 0.73
N VAL A 363 -17.97 -24.38 0.27
CA VAL A 363 -17.49 -24.30 -1.12
C VAL A 363 -16.45 -25.39 -1.32
N ARG A 364 -16.67 -26.25 -2.30
CA ARG A 364 -15.71 -27.30 -2.70
C ARG A 364 -14.91 -26.84 -3.91
N LYS A 365 -13.63 -27.14 -3.92
CA LYS A 365 -12.69 -26.70 -4.95
C LYS A 365 -11.75 -27.84 -5.32
N ARG A 366 -11.47 -27.97 -6.61
CA ARG A 366 -10.40 -28.84 -7.12
C ARG A 366 -9.46 -28.01 -7.98
N TYR A 367 -8.19 -28.16 -7.72
CA TYR A 367 -7.13 -27.62 -8.56
C TYR A 367 -6.36 -28.75 -9.19
N VAL A 368 -5.90 -28.56 -10.43
CA VAL A 368 -5.01 -29.48 -11.10
C VAL A 368 -3.66 -28.82 -11.29
N ALA A 369 -2.59 -29.56 -11.10
CA ALA A 369 -1.22 -29.09 -11.29
C ALA A 369 -0.34 -30.15 -11.94
N LEU A 370 0.76 -29.70 -12.55
CA LEU A 370 1.89 -30.56 -12.92
C LEU A 370 3.03 -30.35 -11.93
N LEU A 371 3.49 -31.40 -11.29
CA LEU A 371 4.64 -31.39 -10.38
C LEU A 371 5.92 -31.80 -11.13
N CYS A 372 7.05 -31.21 -10.72
CA CYS A 372 8.38 -31.70 -11.09
C CYS A 372 8.78 -32.80 -10.12
N GLY A 373 8.76 -34.04 -10.57
CA GLY A 373 9.05 -35.26 -9.79
C GLY A 373 7.82 -36.05 -9.39
N VAL A 374 8.04 -37.13 -8.66
CA VAL A 374 7.00 -38.09 -8.24
C VAL A 374 6.87 -38.06 -6.73
N PRO A 375 5.67 -37.70 -6.17
CA PRO A 375 5.43 -37.74 -4.74
C PRO A 375 5.56 -39.14 -4.15
N LYS A 376 5.96 -39.24 -2.88
CA LYS A 376 6.08 -40.52 -2.16
C LYS A 376 4.75 -41.24 -1.99
N GLN A 377 3.66 -40.49 -1.95
CA GLN A 377 2.30 -40.99 -1.77
C GLN A 377 1.42 -40.54 -2.93
N LEU A 378 0.51 -41.42 -3.35
CA LEU A 378 -0.41 -41.14 -4.46
C LEU A 378 -1.66 -40.36 -4.01
N THR A 379 -2.00 -40.44 -2.72
CA THR A 379 -3.10 -39.71 -2.09
C THR A 379 -2.72 -39.36 -0.65
N GLY A 380 -3.31 -38.32 -0.10
CA GLY A 380 -3.07 -37.96 1.29
C GLY A 380 -3.52 -36.55 1.63
N GLU A 381 -3.10 -36.09 2.81
CA GLU A 381 -3.34 -34.76 3.32
C GLU A 381 -2.01 -34.08 3.69
N ILE A 382 -1.90 -32.79 3.38
CA ILE A 382 -0.79 -31.94 3.78
C ILE A 382 -1.32 -30.90 4.75
N SER A 383 -0.78 -30.89 5.96
CA SER A 383 -1.17 -29.95 7.03
C SER A 383 0.08 -29.20 7.52
N LEU A 384 0.40 -28.09 6.84
CA LEU A 384 1.58 -27.26 7.12
C LEU A 384 1.15 -25.79 7.34
N PRO A 385 1.34 -25.21 8.55
CA PRO A 385 0.93 -23.85 8.82
C PRO A 385 1.80 -22.82 8.09
N LEU A 386 1.16 -21.80 7.47
CA LEU A 386 1.80 -20.84 6.56
C LEU A 386 1.78 -19.42 7.10
N CYS A 387 2.88 -18.70 6.92
CA CYS A 387 2.99 -17.24 7.15
C CYS A 387 3.84 -16.57 6.06
N PRO A 388 3.73 -15.23 5.91
CA PRO A 388 4.60 -14.48 5.01
C PRO A 388 6.07 -14.60 5.43
N ASN A 389 6.94 -14.85 4.48
CA ASN A 389 8.39 -14.72 4.69
C ASN A 389 8.75 -13.23 4.64
N VAL A 390 8.97 -12.62 5.81
CA VAL A 390 9.27 -11.17 5.92
C VAL A 390 10.61 -10.79 5.30
N TRP A 391 11.51 -11.76 5.16
CA TRP A 391 12.86 -11.59 4.63
C TRP A 391 12.96 -11.79 3.12
N ASP A 392 11.96 -12.50 2.54
CA ASP A 392 11.95 -12.83 1.11
C ASP A 392 10.53 -12.73 0.53
N ARG A 393 9.97 -11.53 0.47
CA ARG A 393 8.66 -11.28 -0.15
C ARG A 393 8.75 -11.39 -1.68
N PRO A 394 7.72 -11.94 -2.34
CA PRO A 394 6.37 -12.27 -1.85
C PRO A 394 6.22 -13.71 -1.30
N ARG A 395 7.32 -14.45 -1.10
CA ARG A 395 7.25 -15.85 -0.65
C ARG A 395 6.53 -16.00 0.69
N GLN A 396 5.88 -17.15 0.86
CA GLN A 396 5.39 -17.65 2.13
C GLN A 396 6.39 -18.70 2.67
N MET A 397 6.31 -18.98 3.97
CA MET A 397 7.12 -20.00 4.64
C MET A 397 6.26 -20.86 5.56
N VAL A 398 6.69 -22.09 5.82
CA VAL A 398 6.11 -22.94 6.86
C VAL A 398 6.62 -22.46 8.22
N SER A 399 5.73 -22.25 9.16
CA SER A 399 6.09 -21.87 10.53
C SER A 399 5.06 -22.42 11.52
N PHE A 400 5.48 -23.36 12.34
CA PHE A 400 4.62 -23.94 13.39
C PHE A 400 4.35 -22.96 14.53
N GLN A 401 5.17 -21.94 14.70
CA GLN A 401 5.03 -20.94 15.76
C GLN A 401 4.12 -19.76 15.36
N HIS A 402 4.22 -19.30 14.10
CA HIS A 402 3.54 -18.07 13.63
C HIS A 402 2.62 -18.31 12.44
N GLY A 403 2.61 -19.52 11.88
CA GLY A 403 1.82 -19.86 10.70
C GLY A 403 0.34 -20.04 11.03
N LYS A 404 -0.49 -19.64 10.08
CA LYS A 404 -1.92 -19.96 10.13
C LYS A 404 -2.15 -21.38 9.60
N PRO A 405 -3.02 -22.20 10.21
CA PRO A 405 -3.34 -23.54 9.74
C PRO A 405 -3.71 -23.55 8.25
N ALA A 406 -3.11 -24.47 7.52
CA ALA A 406 -3.38 -24.68 6.10
C ALA A 406 -3.42 -26.18 5.83
N VAL A 407 -4.52 -26.67 5.22
CA VAL A 407 -4.79 -28.07 4.97
C VAL A 407 -5.18 -28.27 3.51
N THR A 408 -4.53 -29.24 2.84
CA THR A 408 -4.78 -29.60 1.45
C THR A 408 -4.80 -31.13 1.31
N GLU A 409 -5.91 -31.69 0.87
CA GLU A 409 -5.96 -33.06 0.40
C GLU A 409 -5.46 -33.14 -1.04
N PHE A 410 -4.86 -34.25 -1.42
CA PHE A 410 -4.35 -34.45 -2.78
C PHE A 410 -4.55 -35.87 -3.31
N GLN A 411 -4.59 -35.98 -4.62
CA GLN A 411 -4.66 -37.22 -5.36
C GLN A 411 -3.82 -37.13 -6.63
N VAL A 412 -2.88 -38.02 -6.82
CA VAL A 412 -2.15 -38.18 -8.08
C VAL A 412 -3.10 -38.74 -9.14
N LEU A 413 -3.18 -38.07 -10.29
CA LEU A 413 -4.05 -38.44 -11.40
C LEU A 413 -3.28 -39.31 -12.44
N SER A 414 -2.06 -38.90 -12.78
CA SER A 414 -1.19 -39.63 -13.68
C SER A 414 0.28 -39.26 -13.45
N ILE A 415 1.17 -40.17 -13.83
CA ILE A 415 2.61 -39.96 -13.83
C ILE A 415 3.09 -40.18 -15.25
N GLN A 416 3.78 -39.21 -15.84
CA GLN A 416 4.35 -39.27 -17.16
C GLN A 416 5.79 -38.72 -17.12
N ASP A 417 6.76 -39.59 -17.42
CA ASP A 417 8.18 -39.25 -17.32
C ASP A 417 8.58 -38.71 -15.95
N GLU A 418 9.09 -37.48 -15.92
CA GLU A 418 9.49 -36.79 -14.70
C GLU A 418 8.40 -35.90 -14.12
N TYR A 419 7.18 -35.85 -14.68
CA TYR A 419 6.08 -35.02 -14.27
C TYR A 419 4.93 -35.85 -13.69
N THR A 420 4.32 -35.29 -12.65
CA THR A 420 3.13 -35.86 -12.02
C THR A 420 1.96 -34.91 -12.16
N ARG A 421 0.87 -35.36 -12.79
CA ARG A 421 -0.41 -34.65 -12.77
C ARG A 421 -1.14 -34.98 -11.49
N ILE A 422 -1.52 -33.94 -10.71
CA ILE A 422 -2.10 -34.07 -9.38
C ILE A 422 -3.35 -33.21 -9.25
N ALA A 423 -4.35 -33.72 -8.52
CA ALA A 423 -5.48 -32.94 -8.04
C ALA A 423 -5.26 -32.51 -6.59
N PHE A 424 -5.51 -31.26 -6.28
CA PHE A 424 -5.51 -30.69 -4.93
C PHE A 424 -6.93 -30.28 -4.54
N TYR A 425 -7.30 -30.58 -3.31
CA TYR A 425 -8.58 -30.23 -2.67
C TYR A 425 -8.30 -29.38 -1.42
N PRO A 426 -8.07 -28.07 -1.56
CA PRO A 426 -7.72 -27.23 -0.42
C PRO A 426 -8.92 -27.00 0.51
N GLN A 427 -8.80 -27.44 1.75
CA GLN A 427 -9.76 -27.16 2.84
C GLN A 427 -9.67 -25.71 3.31
N THR A 428 -8.50 -25.11 3.27
CA THR A 428 -8.21 -23.72 3.59
C THR A 428 -7.78 -22.96 2.33
N GLY A 429 -7.59 -21.63 2.42
CA GLY A 429 -7.19 -20.78 1.28
C GLY A 429 -6.13 -19.76 1.68
N ARG A 430 -4.90 -20.21 2.05
CA ARG A 430 -3.79 -19.32 2.36
C ARG A 430 -3.03 -18.93 1.10
N THR A 431 -2.41 -17.76 1.12
CA THR A 431 -1.57 -17.29 0.02
C THR A 431 -0.49 -18.33 -0.31
N HIS A 432 -0.32 -18.65 -1.59
CA HIS A 432 0.60 -19.66 -2.10
C HIS A 432 0.47 -21.06 -1.49
N GLN A 433 -0.68 -21.41 -0.88
CA GLN A 433 -0.84 -22.65 -0.12
C GLN A 433 -0.45 -23.88 -0.94
N LEU A 434 -1.05 -24.09 -2.10
CA LEU A 434 -0.79 -25.27 -2.94
C LEU A 434 0.65 -25.32 -3.45
N ARG A 435 1.19 -24.14 -3.79
CA ARG A 435 2.56 -23.98 -4.28
C ARG A 435 3.58 -24.40 -3.21
N LEU A 436 3.40 -23.92 -1.99
CA LEU A 436 4.32 -24.26 -0.89
C LEU A 436 4.10 -25.68 -0.37
N HIS A 437 2.86 -26.17 -0.27
CA HIS A 437 2.56 -27.56 0.09
C HIS A 437 3.18 -28.56 -0.90
N ALA A 438 3.19 -28.23 -2.19
CA ALA A 438 3.84 -29.05 -3.21
C ALA A 438 5.36 -29.05 -3.09
N ALA A 439 5.97 -27.88 -2.87
CA ALA A 439 7.42 -27.70 -2.89
C ALA A 439 8.12 -28.06 -1.57
N HIS A 440 7.44 -27.92 -0.42
CA HIS A 440 8.06 -28.11 0.89
C HIS A 440 8.45 -29.58 1.12
N PRO A 441 9.63 -29.88 1.71
CA PRO A 441 10.06 -31.27 1.99
C PRO A 441 9.10 -32.05 2.87
N ASP A 442 8.46 -31.39 3.87
CA ASP A 442 7.44 -31.99 4.75
C ASP A 442 6.04 -32.04 4.08
N GLY A 443 5.90 -31.49 2.87
CA GLY A 443 4.75 -31.67 2.00
C GLY A 443 5.04 -32.76 0.95
N LEU A 444 4.93 -32.43 -0.34
CA LEU A 444 5.21 -33.39 -1.41
C LEU A 444 6.69 -33.44 -1.80
N GLY A 445 7.48 -32.39 -1.50
CA GLY A 445 8.87 -32.27 -1.96
C GLY A 445 9.02 -32.17 -3.49
N CYS A 446 7.91 -31.95 -4.20
CA CYS A 446 7.81 -31.86 -5.65
C CYS A 446 7.19 -30.51 -6.05
N PRO A 447 8.00 -29.48 -6.36
CA PRO A 447 7.46 -28.17 -6.72
C PRO A 447 6.59 -28.25 -7.97
N ILE A 448 5.61 -27.34 -8.06
CA ILE A 448 4.77 -27.21 -9.25
C ILE A 448 5.65 -26.71 -10.41
N ARG A 449 5.49 -27.30 -11.59
CA ARG A 449 6.17 -26.92 -12.82
C ARG A 449 5.95 -25.45 -13.14
N GLY A 450 7.03 -24.73 -13.47
CA GLY A 450 6.99 -23.30 -13.80
C GLY A 450 6.82 -22.37 -12.61
N ASP A 451 6.87 -22.86 -11.36
CA ASP A 451 6.78 -22.04 -10.17
C ASP A 451 8.07 -21.22 -9.95
N ILE A 452 8.02 -19.92 -10.23
CA ILE A 452 9.17 -19.01 -10.12
C ILE A 452 9.58 -18.72 -8.67
N LEU A 453 8.71 -18.99 -7.69
CA LEU A 453 8.98 -18.72 -6.28
C LEU A 453 9.51 -19.96 -5.56
N TYR A 454 8.98 -21.13 -5.85
CA TYR A 454 9.27 -22.36 -5.09
C TYR A 454 9.88 -23.48 -5.94
N GLY A 455 10.08 -23.25 -7.25
CA GLY A 455 10.61 -24.21 -8.20
C GLY A 455 11.53 -23.58 -9.24
N ARG A 456 11.34 -23.97 -10.51
CA ARG A 456 12.09 -23.45 -11.65
C ARG A 456 11.16 -22.67 -12.58
N ARG A 457 11.65 -21.56 -13.14
CA ARG A 457 10.92 -20.74 -14.10
C ARG A 457 10.76 -21.48 -15.43
N GLU A 458 9.52 -21.53 -15.92
CA GLU A 458 9.16 -21.93 -17.27
C GLU A 458 8.18 -20.94 -17.89
N GLU A 459 7.45 -21.30 -18.96
CA GLU A 459 6.50 -20.40 -19.64
C GLU A 459 5.41 -19.86 -18.72
N ARG A 460 4.87 -20.74 -17.85
CA ARG A 460 3.80 -20.40 -16.91
C ARG A 460 3.87 -21.29 -15.66
N LEU A 461 3.13 -20.91 -14.65
CA LEU A 461 2.81 -21.79 -13.53
C LEU A 461 1.74 -22.81 -13.98
N TYR A 462 2.04 -24.09 -13.90
CA TYR A 462 1.13 -25.18 -14.24
C TYR A 462 0.24 -25.53 -13.04
N LEU A 463 -0.62 -24.57 -12.65
CA LEU A 463 -1.61 -24.67 -11.58
C LEU A 463 -2.92 -24.02 -12.05
N HIS A 464 -4.01 -24.79 -11.99
CA HIS A 464 -5.31 -24.40 -12.51
C HIS A 464 -6.44 -24.71 -11.53
N ALA A 465 -7.32 -23.75 -11.24
CA ALA A 465 -8.56 -23.94 -10.49
C ALA A 465 -9.61 -24.56 -11.41
N GLU A 466 -9.62 -25.90 -11.46
CA GLU A 466 -10.36 -26.66 -12.47
C GLU A 466 -11.84 -26.82 -12.15
N TRP A 467 -12.21 -27.01 -10.87
CA TRP A 467 -13.59 -27.27 -10.50
C TRP A 467 -13.98 -26.50 -9.24
N LEU A 468 -15.22 -26.00 -9.25
CA LEU A 468 -15.80 -25.23 -8.16
C LEU A 468 -17.26 -25.64 -7.95
N SER A 469 -17.65 -25.92 -6.68
CA SER A 469 -19.02 -26.20 -6.30
C SER A 469 -19.43 -25.36 -5.10
N PHE A 470 -20.58 -24.66 -5.21
CA PHE A 470 -21.11 -23.78 -4.18
C PHE A 470 -22.65 -23.78 -4.19
N ILE A 471 -23.29 -23.26 -3.15
CA ILE A 471 -24.73 -23.07 -3.10
C ILE A 471 -25.03 -21.67 -3.62
N HIS A 472 -25.86 -21.56 -4.66
CA HIS A 472 -26.28 -20.29 -5.22
C HIS A 472 -27.14 -19.51 -4.21
N PRO A 473 -26.71 -18.27 -3.79
CA PRO A 473 -27.36 -17.59 -2.66
C PRO A 473 -28.84 -17.22 -2.90
N ALA A 474 -29.22 -16.94 -4.13
CA ALA A 474 -30.59 -16.54 -4.45
C ALA A 474 -31.52 -17.73 -4.66
N THR A 475 -31.06 -18.82 -5.27
CA THR A 475 -31.90 -19.98 -5.61
C THR A 475 -31.82 -21.10 -4.59
N GLY A 476 -30.75 -21.17 -3.76
CA GLY A 476 -30.48 -22.27 -2.84
C GLY A 476 -29.95 -23.55 -3.52
N ASN A 477 -29.84 -23.58 -4.83
CA ASN A 477 -29.39 -24.73 -5.59
C ASN A 477 -27.85 -24.86 -5.49
N ARG A 478 -27.35 -26.10 -5.46
CA ARG A 478 -25.92 -26.37 -5.61
C ARG A 478 -25.55 -26.28 -7.09
N LEU A 479 -24.61 -25.41 -7.39
CA LEU A 479 -24.03 -25.28 -8.72
C LEU A 479 -22.63 -25.87 -8.74
N GLU A 480 -22.28 -26.48 -9.87
CA GLU A 480 -20.96 -27.09 -10.09
C GLU A 480 -20.48 -26.70 -11.50
N PHE A 481 -19.22 -26.27 -11.56
CA PHE A 481 -18.61 -25.87 -12.82
C PHE A 481 -17.24 -26.52 -12.96
N THR A 482 -16.93 -26.93 -14.16
CA THR A 482 -15.61 -27.46 -14.52
C THR A 482 -15.06 -26.66 -15.69
N GLN A 483 -13.81 -26.27 -15.59
CA GLN A 483 -13.02 -25.68 -16.64
C GLN A 483 -11.70 -26.44 -16.69
N GLU A 484 -11.52 -27.29 -17.69
CA GLU A 484 -10.33 -28.11 -17.82
C GLU A 484 -9.07 -27.26 -18.00
N ALA A 485 -7.96 -27.75 -17.44
CA ALA A 485 -6.66 -27.13 -17.65
C ALA A 485 -6.19 -27.35 -19.10
N ASP A 486 -5.50 -26.37 -19.65
CA ASP A 486 -4.93 -26.39 -21.00
C ASP A 486 -3.56 -27.11 -21.07
N PHE A 487 -3.22 -27.92 -20.06
CA PHE A 487 -1.97 -28.67 -19.92
C PHE A 487 -2.17 -30.09 -19.37
#